data_39bffd9f70800ba5e404e9bf52be4f3e
#
_entry.id   39bffd9f70800ba5e404e9bf52be4f3e
#
_cell.length_a   1.000
_cell.length_b   1.000
_cell.length_c   1.000
_cell.angle_alpha   90.00
_cell.angle_beta   90.00
_cell.angle_gamma   90.00
#
_symmetry.space_group_name_H-M   'P 1'
#
loop_
_entity.id
_entity.type
_entity.pdbx_description
1 polymer ?
#
loop_
_entity_poly.entity_id
_entity_poly.type
_entity_poly.pdbx_seq_one_letter_code
_entity_poly.pdbx_strand_id
1 'polypeptide(L)'
;MNRVAAAVSLAAAFAAGCAATHLLGPALAAENITAQIIHTGEMEGDALGAANKVGFRSKMFASADGATISIQVGNVPKHMHPNTNEIQYILDGTGTIWLGDKEVTVKPGDLVIIPKGTPHGGTKPIRGEVKAIAIKTPPQAPDDTKLLD
;
A
#
# COMPACT_ATOMS: atom_id res chain seq x y z
N MET A 1 60.90 -5.04 -1.17
CA MET A 1 59.50 -5.49 -1.10
C MET A 1 58.62 -4.36 -1.60
N ASN A 2 57.90 -4.62 -2.65
CA ASN A 2 57.36 -3.62 -3.56
C ASN A 2 56.17 -2.81 -2.99
N ARG A 3 56.39 -1.53 -2.71
CA ARG A 3 55.33 -0.57 -2.36
C ARG A 3 54.32 -0.33 -3.52
N VAL A 4 54.69 -0.71 -4.74
CA VAL A 4 53.83 -0.58 -5.93
C VAL A 4 52.70 -1.64 -5.96
N ALA A 5 52.96 -2.85 -5.46
CA ALA A 5 51.94 -3.93 -5.44
C ALA A 5 50.80 -3.66 -4.47
N ALA A 6 51.04 -2.95 -3.36
CA ALA A 6 49.98 -2.61 -2.38
C ALA A 6 49.03 -1.52 -2.89
N ALA A 7 49.54 -0.57 -3.71
CA ALA A 7 48.74 0.51 -4.28
C ALA A 7 47.75 0.03 -5.35
N VAL A 8 48.15 -0.98 -6.16
CA VAL A 8 47.28 -1.55 -7.21
C VAL A 8 46.16 -2.36 -6.62
N SER A 9 46.39 -3.08 -5.51
CA SER A 9 45.37 -3.86 -4.83
C SER A 9 44.29 -2.98 -4.19
N LEU A 10 44.66 -1.81 -3.65
CA LEU A 10 43.72 -0.86 -3.06
C LEU A 10 42.83 -0.17 -4.09
N ALA A 11 43.40 0.17 -5.28
CA ALA A 11 42.64 0.77 -6.36
C ALA A 11 41.64 -0.21 -6.99
N ALA A 12 42.02 -1.49 -7.12
CA ALA A 12 41.10 -2.53 -7.63
C ALA A 12 39.94 -2.82 -6.66
N ALA A 13 40.16 -2.79 -5.34
CA ALA A 13 39.13 -2.96 -4.35
C ALA A 13 38.13 -1.78 -4.31
N PHE A 14 38.62 -0.56 -4.51
CA PHE A 14 37.80 0.64 -4.59
C PHE A 14 36.94 0.67 -5.87
N ALA A 15 37.51 0.27 -7.02
CA ALA A 15 36.77 0.19 -8.28
C ALA A 15 35.69 -0.90 -8.26
N ALA A 16 35.92 -2.06 -7.60
CA ALA A 16 34.93 -3.10 -7.43
C ALA A 16 33.80 -2.68 -6.47
N GLY A 17 34.11 -1.90 -5.43
CA GLY A 17 33.11 -1.36 -4.51
C GLY A 17 32.20 -0.32 -5.19
N CYS A 18 32.74 0.54 -6.05
CA CYS A 18 31.95 1.50 -6.81
C CYS A 18 31.07 0.86 -7.89
N ALA A 19 31.54 -0.26 -8.50
CA ALA A 19 30.75 -0.98 -9.50
C ALA A 19 29.56 -1.73 -8.89
N ALA A 20 29.67 -2.20 -7.64
CA ALA A 20 28.59 -2.90 -6.95
C ALA A 20 27.42 -1.96 -6.54
N THR A 21 27.71 -0.66 -6.36
CA THR A 21 26.65 0.31 -6.02
C THR A 21 25.80 0.73 -7.24
N HIS A 22 26.29 0.51 -8.47
CA HIS A 22 25.52 0.78 -9.69
C HIS A 22 24.57 -0.36 -10.11
N LEU A 23 24.66 -1.54 -9.46
CA LEU A 23 23.72 -2.65 -9.67
C LEU A 23 22.51 -2.62 -8.74
N LEU A 24 22.50 -1.74 -7.75
CA LEU A 24 21.27 -1.38 -7.05
C LEU A 24 20.49 -0.50 -8.03
N GLY A 25 19.41 -1.05 -8.62
CA GLY A 25 18.52 -0.29 -9.48
C GLY A 25 18.15 1.05 -8.84
N PRO A 26 17.68 2.03 -9.63
CA PRO A 26 17.37 3.35 -9.08
C PRO A 26 16.46 3.14 -7.89
N ALA A 27 16.93 3.56 -6.71
CA ALA A 27 16.03 3.75 -5.58
C ALA A 27 14.88 4.59 -6.13
N LEU A 28 13.66 4.05 -6.12
CA LEU A 28 12.50 4.82 -6.51
C LEU A 28 12.61 6.13 -5.75
N ALA A 29 12.81 7.23 -6.48
CA ALA A 29 12.92 8.54 -5.88
C ALA A 29 11.66 8.69 -5.03
N ALA A 30 11.82 8.94 -3.74
CA ALA A 30 10.70 9.23 -2.87
C ALA A 30 9.94 10.40 -3.51
N GLU A 31 8.70 10.17 -3.93
CA GLU A 31 7.88 11.25 -4.43
C GLU A 31 7.74 12.24 -3.29
N ASN A 32 8.08 13.51 -3.54
CA ASN A 32 7.98 14.55 -2.53
C ASN A 32 6.51 14.73 -2.14
N ILE A 33 6.18 14.41 -0.88
CA ILE A 33 4.85 14.72 -0.34
C ILE A 33 4.72 16.24 -0.25
N THR A 34 3.66 16.77 -0.87
CA THR A 34 3.32 18.19 -0.78
C THR A 34 2.33 18.42 0.36
N ALA A 35 2.56 19.46 1.16
CA ALA A 35 1.62 19.86 2.21
C ALA A 35 0.27 20.26 1.60
N GLN A 36 -0.80 19.56 1.96
CA GLN A 36 -2.15 19.75 1.40
C GLN A 36 -3.23 19.28 2.38
N ILE A 37 -4.44 19.81 2.19
CA ILE A 37 -5.65 19.33 2.86
C ILE A 37 -6.52 18.65 1.81
N ILE A 38 -7.00 17.44 2.09
CA ILE A 38 -7.91 16.70 1.23
C ILE A 38 -9.21 16.46 2.01
N HIS A 39 -10.32 17.01 1.53
CA HIS A 39 -11.64 16.85 2.14
C HIS A 39 -12.26 15.52 1.72
N THR A 40 -11.80 14.42 2.30
CA THR A 40 -12.17 13.06 1.91
C THR A 40 -13.63 12.72 2.18
N GLY A 41 -14.27 13.39 3.16
CA GLY A 41 -15.69 13.23 3.46
C GLY A 41 -16.61 13.68 2.33
N GLU A 42 -16.17 14.64 1.54
CA GLU A 42 -16.93 15.22 0.42
C GLU A 42 -16.68 14.51 -0.92
N MET A 43 -15.76 13.54 -0.94
CA MET A 43 -15.42 12.83 -2.18
C MET A 43 -16.47 11.79 -2.54
N GLU A 44 -17.09 11.97 -3.72
CA GLU A 44 -18.10 11.07 -4.28
C GLU A 44 -17.88 10.85 -5.79
N GLY A 45 -18.52 9.83 -6.34
CA GLY A 45 -18.52 9.56 -7.78
C GLY A 45 -17.12 9.51 -8.40
N ASP A 46 -16.88 10.30 -9.43
CA ASP A 46 -15.62 10.33 -10.18
C ASP A 46 -14.44 10.87 -9.38
N ALA A 47 -14.69 11.65 -8.30
CA ALA A 47 -13.64 12.11 -7.40
C ALA A 47 -12.94 10.95 -6.68
N LEU A 48 -13.58 9.78 -6.58
CA LEU A 48 -13.06 8.56 -5.98
C LEU A 48 -12.28 7.67 -6.97
N GLY A 49 -12.17 8.10 -8.23
CA GLY A 49 -11.61 7.30 -9.31
C GLY A 49 -12.65 6.40 -10.01
N ALA A 50 -12.25 5.81 -11.13
CA ALA A 50 -13.12 4.93 -11.90
C ALA A 50 -13.43 3.64 -11.13
N ALA A 51 -14.68 3.20 -11.19
CA ALA A 51 -15.07 1.91 -10.63
C ALA A 51 -14.48 0.77 -11.48
N ASN A 52 -13.96 -0.24 -10.82
CA ASN A 52 -13.59 -1.49 -11.48
C ASN A 52 -14.84 -2.37 -11.74
N LYS A 53 -14.63 -3.58 -12.29
CA LYS A 53 -15.73 -4.49 -12.69
C LYS A 53 -16.65 -4.94 -11.52
N VAL A 54 -16.19 -4.83 -10.27
CA VAL A 54 -16.96 -5.19 -9.08
C VAL A 54 -17.45 -3.96 -8.30
N GLY A 55 -17.35 -2.77 -8.88
CA GLY A 55 -17.81 -1.52 -8.26
C GLY A 55 -16.82 -0.89 -7.29
N PHE A 56 -15.65 -1.48 -7.06
CA PHE A 56 -14.63 -0.91 -6.19
C PHE A 56 -13.95 0.29 -6.86
N ARG A 57 -13.77 1.36 -6.08
CA ARG A 57 -13.09 2.59 -6.45
C ARG A 57 -11.91 2.83 -5.51
N SER A 58 -10.82 3.32 -6.05
CA SER A 58 -9.67 3.73 -5.26
C SER A 58 -8.96 4.92 -5.90
N LYS A 59 -8.58 5.89 -5.07
CA LYS A 59 -7.76 7.02 -5.50
C LYS A 59 -6.59 7.18 -4.55
N MET A 60 -5.39 7.17 -5.10
CA MET A 60 -4.15 7.41 -4.36
C MET A 60 -3.97 8.91 -4.11
N PHE A 61 -3.55 9.28 -2.91
CA PHE A 61 -3.24 10.65 -2.50
C PHE A 61 -1.75 10.89 -2.36
N ALA A 62 -1.02 9.90 -1.85
CA ALA A 62 0.41 10.00 -1.62
C ALA A 62 1.07 8.62 -1.74
N SER A 63 2.32 8.63 -2.21
CA SER A 63 3.21 7.48 -2.25
C SER A 63 4.61 7.97 -1.97
N ALA A 64 5.09 7.80 -0.75
CA ALA A 64 6.43 8.21 -0.31
C ALA A 64 6.84 7.51 0.98
N ASP A 65 8.14 7.54 1.30
CA ASP A 65 8.71 7.04 2.56
C ASP A 65 8.30 5.60 2.91
N GLY A 66 8.14 4.76 1.88
CA GLY A 66 7.78 3.35 2.07
C GLY A 66 6.31 3.10 2.42
N ALA A 67 5.42 4.06 2.17
CA ALA A 67 3.99 3.91 2.36
C ALA A 67 3.18 4.51 1.20
N THR A 68 1.94 4.05 1.04
CA THR A 68 0.93 4.70 0.20
C THR A 68 -0.29 5.06 1.03
N ILE A 69 -0.94 6.16 0.67
CA ILE A 69 -2.21 6.59 1.27
C ILE A 69 -3.23 6.75 0.16
N SER A 70 -4.37 6.10 0.30
CA SER A 70 -5.47 6.15 -0.67
C SER A 70 -6.82 6.19 0.03
N ILE A 71 -7.85 6.63 -0.69
CA ILE A 71 -9.23 6.37 -0.34
C ILE A 71 -9.72 5.14 -1.13
N GLN A 72 -10.53 4.32 -0.50
CA GLN A 72 -11.12 3.10 -1.05
C GLN A 72 -12.61 3.08 -0.76
N VAL A 73 -13.43 2.68 -1.73
CA VAL A 73 -14.90 2.61 -1.59
C VAL A 73 -15.43 1.39 -2.33
N GLY A 74 -16.40 0.72 -1.72
CA GLY A 74 -17.13 -0.38 -2.33
C GLY A 74 -16.61 -1.76 -1.95
N ASN A 75 -17.04 -2.76 -2.72
CA ASN A 75 -16.75 -4.16 -2.42
C ASN A 75 -15.40 -4.60 -3.01
N VAL A 76 -14.59 -5.19 -2.16
CA VAL A 76 -13.36 -5.89 -2.56
C VAL A 76 -13.55 -7.37 -2.28
N PRO A 77 -13.30 -8.28 -3.25
CA PRO A 77 -13.29 -9.72 -2.99
C PRO A 77 -12.37 -10.07 -1.82
N LYS A 78 -12.65 -11.17 -1.13
CA LYS A 78 -11.76 -11.68 -0.08
C LYS A 78 -10.39 -11.97 -0.67
N HIS A 79 -9.34 -11.43 -0.05
CA HIS A 79 -7.96 -11.54 -0.53
C HIS A 79 -6.96 -11.40 0.61
N MET A 80 -5.67 -11.49 0.29
CA MET A 80 -4.58 -11.12 1.19
C MET A 80 -3.45 -10.45 0.42
N HIS A 81 -2.63 -9.69 1.14
CA HIS A 81 -1.37 -9.13 0.66
C HIS A 81 -0.21 -9.87 1.32
N PRO A 82 0.55 -10.74 0.60
CA PRO A 82 1.67 -11.48 1.18
C PRO A 82 2.78 -10.61 1.78
N ASN A 83 3.04 -9.44 1.20
CA ASN A 83 4.19 -8.61 1.53
C ASN A 83 3.84 -7.24 2.11
N THR A 84 2.57 -6.82 2.06
CA THR A 84 2.11 -5.49 2.45
C THR A 84 1.20 -5.56 3.68
N ASN A 85 1.49 -4.74 4.70
CA ASN A 85 0.53 -4.45 5.77
C ASN A 85 -0.46 -3.39 5.27
N GLU A 86 -1.71 -3.50 5.68
CA GLU A 86 -2.74 -2.50 5.38
C GLU A 86 -3.39 -2.01 6.67
N ILE A 87 -3.62 -0.70 6.75
CA ILE A 87 -4.34 -0.06 7.84
C ILE A 87 -5.51 0.68 7.21
N GLN A 88 -6.72 0.44 7.67
CA GLN A 88 -7.92 1.10 7.17
C GLN A 88 -8.59 1.91 8.28
N TYR A 89 -8.86 3.18 8.02
CA TYR A 89 -9.72 4.00 8.87
C TYR A 89 -11.06 4.20 8.16
N ILE A 90 -12.13 3.71 8.77
CA ILE A 90 -13.47 3.74 8.17
C ILE A 90 -14.04 5.14 8.30
N LEU A 91 -14.30 5.79 7.16
CA LEU A 91 -14.85 7.14 7.07
C LEU A 91 -16.37 7.14 7.05
N ASP A 92 -16.98 6.21 6.29
CA ASP A 92 -18.42 6.17 6.05
C ASP A 92 -18.89 4.74 5.74
N GLY A 93 -20.20 4.53 5.81
CA GLY A 93 -20.81 3.23 5.60
C GLY A 93 -20.65 2.27 6.78
N THR A 94 -21.49 1.25 6.80
CA THR A 94 -21.41 0.14 7.75
C THR A 94 -21.53 -1.14 6.96
N GLY A 95 -20.68 -2.11 7.22
CA GLY A 95 -20.68 -3.39 6.52
C GLY A 95 -19.96 -4.46 7.31
N THR A 96 -19.95 -5.69 6.79
CA THR A 96 -19.08 -6.74 7.29
C THR A 96 -17.90 -6.92 6.35
N ILE A 97 -16.77 -7.29 6.92
CA ILE A 97 -15.54 -7.66 6.20
C ILE A 97 -14.97 -8.93 6.82
N TRP A 98 -14.24 -9.70 6.05
CA TRP A 98 -13.35 -10.72 6.60
C TRP A 98 -12.11 -10.06 7.19
N LEU A 99 -11.71 -10.51 8.38
CA LEU A 99 -10.45 -10.16 9.03
C LEU A 99 -9.87 -11.45 9.65
N GLY A 100 -8.88 -12.01 8.97
CA GLY A 100 -8.40 -13.36 9.24
C GLY A 100 -9.46 -14.41 8.91
N ASP A 101 -9.80 -15.22 9.89
CA ASP A 101 -10.79 -16.30 9.82
C ASP A 101 -12.22 -15.89 10.24
N LYS A 102 -12.43 -14.61 10.54
CA LYS A 102 -13.70 -14.09 11.08
C LYS A 102 -14.30 -13.02 10.17
N GLU A 103 -15.62 -13.04 10.07
CA GLU A 103 -16.39 -11.92 9.54
C GLU A 103 -16.70 -10.95 10.69
N VAL A 104 -16.35 -9.68 10.52
CA VAL A 104 -16.51 -8.64 11.54
C VAL A 104 -17.27 -7.45 10.96
N THR A 105 -18.04 -6.76 11.79
CA THR A 105 -18.71 -5.53 11.40
C THR A 105 -17.76 -4.35 11.57
N VAL A 106 -17.74 -3.46 10.56
CA VAL A 106 -17.03 -2.18 10.58
C VAL A 106 -17.99 -1.03 10.37
N LYS A 107 -17.70 0.10 10.99
CA LYS A 107 -18.50 1.33 10.96
C LYS A 107 -17.59 2.57 11.00
N PRO A 108 -18.10 3.76 10.70
CA PRO A 108 -17.33 5.00 10.80
C PRO A 108 -16.63 5.17 12.16
N GLY A 109 -15.35 5.54 12.11
CA GLY A 109 -14.47 5.69 13.29
C GLY A 109 -13.66 4.44 13.63
N ASP A 110 -13.94 3.28 13.04
CA ASP A 110 -13.15 2.08 13.29
C ASP A 110 -11.79 2.17 12.57
N LEU A 111 -10.74 1.73 13.27
CA LEU A 111 -9.40 1.52 12.74
C LEU A 111 -9.14 0.01 12.60
N VAL A 112 -8.95 -0.47 11.39
CA VAL A 112 -8.67 -1.87 11.09
C VAL A 112 -7.20 -2.03 10.77
N ILE A 113 -6.49 -2.90 11.50
CA ILE A 113 -5.08 -3.20 11.28
C ILE A 113 -4.98 -4.59 10.67
N ILE A 114 -4.42 -4.68 9.47
CA ILE A 114 -4.34 -5.89 8.65
C ILE A 114 -2.86 -6.20 8.38
N PRO A 115 -2.23 -7.06 9.18
CA PRO A 115 -0.87 -7.50 8.91
C PRO A 115 -0.76 -8.23 7.57
N LYS A 116 0.38 -8.15 6.93
CA LYS A 116 0.68 -8.92 5.72
C LYS A 116 0.36 -10.40 5.91
N GLY A 117 -0.17 -11.04 4.86
CA GLY A 117 -0.60 -12.44 4.90
C GLY A 117 -1.96 -12.67 5.56
N THR A 118 -2.60 -11.64 6.13
CA THR A 118 -3.92 -11.78 6.75
C THR A 118 -5.02 -11.74 5.70
N PRO A 119 -5.90 -12.76 5.58
CA PRO A 119 -7.10 -12.71 4.76
C PRO A 119 -8.00 -11.55 5.16
N HIS A 120 -8.49 -10.77 4.20
CA HIS A 120 -9.39 -9.66 4.46
C HIS A 120 -10.22 -9.27 3.22
N GLY A 121 -11.11 -8.28 3.35
CA GLY A 121 -12.02 -7.88 2.28
C GLY A 121 -13.32 -8.68 2.31
N GLY A 122 -13.90 -8.99 1.16
CA GLY A 122 -15.21 -9.63 1.08
C GLY A 122 -16.31 -8.74 1.66
N THR A 123 -16.21 -7.42 1.42
CA THR A 123 -17.09 -6.41 2.01
C THR A 123 -18.55 -6.64 1.61
N LYS A 124 -19.44 -6.72 2.60
CA LYS A 124 -20.89 -6.77 2.40
C LYS A 124 -21.51 -5.53 3.07
N PRO A 125 -22.04 -4.57 2.30
CA PRO A 125 -22.61 -3.36 2.86
C PRO A 125 -23.89 -3.68 3.64
N ILE A 126 -24.06 -3.03 4.80
CA ILE A 126 -25.28 -3.05 5.63
C ILE A 126 -26.00 -1.72 5.48
N ARG A 127 -25.28 -0.61 5.53
CA ARG A 127 -25.80 0.75 5.36
C ARG A 127 -24.77 1.62 4.61
N GLY A 128 -25.09 2.02 3.40
CA GLY A 128 -24.18 2.75 2.51
C GLY A 128 -22.97 1.91 2.07
N GLU A 129 -22.18 2.43 1.17
CA GLU A 129 -20.92 1.81 0.78
C GLU A 129 -19.85 2.07 1.86
N VAL A 130 -19.08 1.06 2.19
CA VAL A 130 -17.95 1.24 3.12
C VAL A 130 -16.88 2.06 2.42
N LYS A 131 -16.55 3.21 3.01
CA LYS A 131 -15.53 4.15 2.56
C LYS A 131 -14.41 4.19 3.60
N ALA A 132 -13.17 4.01 3.18
CA ALA A 132 -12.02 3.98 4.08
C ALA A 132 -10.81 4.73 3.53
N ILE A 133 -10.01 5.31 4.41
CA ILE A 133 -8.62 5.62 4.10
C ILE A 133 -7.82 4.34 4.30
N ALA A 134 -7.07 3.95 3.27
CA ALA A 134 -6.14 2.83 3.32
C ALA A 134 -4.70 3.32 3.27
N ILE A 135 -3.91 2.86 4.24
CA ILE A 135 -2.46 3.06 4.31
C ILE A 135 -1.81 1.71 4.10
N LYS A 136 -0.92 1.61 3.12
CA LYS A 136 -0.19 0.37 2.82
C LYS A 136 1.31 0.57 3.00
N THR A 137 1.95 -0.35 3.73
CA THR A 137 3.38 -0.30 4.03
C THR A 137 4.00 -1.71 4.10
N PRO A 138 5.04 -2.00 3.27
CA PRO A 138 5.50 -1.19 2.14
C PRO A 138 4.40 -0.96 1.09
N PRO A 139 4.63 -0.06 0.12
CA PRO A 139 3.72 0.11 -1.02
C PRO A 139 3.41 -1.22 -1.69
N GLN A 140 2.13 -1.45 -1.97
CA GLN A 140 1.70 -2.70 -2.57
C GLN A 140 2.22 -2.83 -4.01
N ALA A 141 2.94 -3.91 -4.29
CA ALA A 141 3.33 -4.27 -5.64
C ALA A 141 2.09 -4.73 -6.47
N PRO A 142 2.11 -4.60 -7.80
CA PRO A 142 0.97 -4.96 -8.65
C PRO A 142 0.51 -6.42 -8.51
N ASP A 143 1.41 -7.33 -8.16
CA ASP A 143 1.18 -8.76 -7.98
C ASP A 143 1.01 -9.19 -6.50
N ASP A 144 1.03 -8.23 -5.56
CA ASP A 144 0.90 -8.50 -4.13
C ASP A 144 -0.57 -8.59 -3.67
N THR A 145 -1.45 -9.16 -4.51
CA THR A 145 -2.83 -9.50 -4.14
C THR A 145 -3.11 -10.95 -4.52
N LYS A 146 -3.44 -11.76 -3.52
CA LYS A 146 -3.93 -13.14 -3.72
C LYS A 146 -5.41 -13.18 -3.37
N LEU A 147 -6.25 -13.46 -4.38
CA LEU A 147 -7.67 -13.71 -4.16
C LEU A 147 -7.85 -15.02 -3.40
N LEU A 148 -8.84 -15.05 -2.53
CA LEU A 148 -9.21 -16.20 -1.70
C LEU A 148 -10.67 -16.57 -1.99
N ASP A 149 -10.94 -17.87 -2.04
CA ASP A 149 -12.26 -18.44 -2.26
C ASP A 149 -13.19 -18.25 -1.04
#